data_7a641dab2f6aa060eeb76248a505c5ca
#
_entry.id   7a641dab2f6aa060eeb76248a505c5ca
#
_cell.length_a   1.000
_cell.length_b   1.000
_cell.length_c   1.000
_cell.angle_alpha   90.00
_cell.angle_beta   90.00
_cell.angle_gamma   90.00
#
_symmetry.space_group_name_H-M   'P 1'
#
loop_
_entity.id
_entity.type
_entity.pdbx_description
1 polymer ?
#
loop_
_entity_poly.entity_id
_entity_poly.type
_entity_poly.pdbx_seq_one_letter_code
_entity_poly.pdbx_strand_id
1 'polypeptide(L)'
;MKPDLYICHTAYQVLVEACRAFEAPCPPALVLSAALPGAEVLAERLRATGLFAGVRVFDEEKCGNAFQKGFWRTLLLQRVIGRRNVEKYYGFSLDGTQYRDIYIHNDWSVLGRYLQDKGLRYILCEDTFASTCADGGHQLIQRQRALPHFALRQAFGYGYLYWGDWKKVKAIETESIEKATVPFARERLLQRCQKAAFSALTKEQKALLSSVFITTPLPADTAGAVLLLTRDFVSEGLMDEETQRRMYKAVAAKHCSGGPLFIKAHPRDASDYAALFPGAVVLDRTMPSEVLNFALPFRFAKAVTVESTVLKAFEAADEKVSLTLDEALAEARA
;
A
#
# COMPACT_ATOMS: atom_id res chain seq x y z
N MET A 1 -29.68 1.23 -1.90
CA MET A 1 -28.55 1.55 -2.81
C MET A 1 -27.52 0.44 -2.64
N LYS A 2 -26.81 0.01 -3.71
CA LYS A 2 -25.77 -1.03 -3.58
C LYS A 2 -24.49 -0.40 -3.06
N PRO A 3 -23.78 -1.00 -2.08
CA PRO A 3 -22.49 -0.53 -1.63
C PRO A 3 -21.40 -0.77 -2.68
N ASP A 4 -20.28 -0.08 -2.54
CA ASP A 4 -19.04 -0.43 -3.22
C ASP A 4 -18.29 -1.52 -2.46
N LEU A 5 -17.37 -2.21 -3.13
CA LEU A 5 -16.43 -3.13 -2.52
C LEU A 5 -15.01 -2.62 -2.76
N TYR A 6 -14.24 -2.47 -1.68
CA TYR A 6 -12.84 -2.08 -1.73
C TYR A 6 -11.95 -3.25 -1.34
N ILE A 7 -10.86 -3.48 -2.08
CA ILE A 7 -9.90 -4.56 -1.85
C ILE A 7 -8.51 -3.94 -1.68
N CYS A 8 -7.96 -4.03 -0.47
CA CYS A 8 -6.72 -3.37 -0.07
C CYS A 8 -5.66 -4.36 0.41
N HIS A 9 -4.40 -4.13 0.02
CA HIS A 9 -3.24 -4.94 0.37
C HIS A 9 -2.24 -4.19 1.25
N THR A 10 -2.37 -2.87 1.36
CA THR A 10 -1.49 -2.01 2.17
C THR A 10 -2.29 -1.03 3.01
N ALA A 11 -1.69 -0.54 4.09
CA ALA A 11 -2.33 0.46 4.94
C ALA A 11 -2.58 1.79 4.20
N TYR A 12 -1.70 2.15 3.24
CA TYR A 12 -1.91 3.30 2.37
C TYR A 12 -3.18 3.16 1.54
N GLN A 13 -3.40 2.00 0.92
CA GLN A 13 -4.62 1.72 0.15
C GLN A 13 -5.87 1.81 1.05
N VAL A 14 -5.78 1.32 2.30
CA VAL A 14 -6.88 1.47 3.28
C VAL A 14 -7.18 2.94 3.56
N LEU A 15 -6.15 3.78 3.72
CA LEU A 15 -6.32 5.22 3.90
C LEU A 15 -7.02 5.87 2.69
N VAL A 16 -6.58 5.52 1.48
CA VAL A 16 -7.19 6.01 0.23
C VAL A 16 -8.67 5.63 0.14
N GLU A 17 -8.99 4.36 0.44
CA GLU A 17 -10.36 3.87 0.36
C GLU A 17 -11.23 4.35 1.54
N ALA A 18 -10.64 4.66 2.69
CA ALA A 18 -11.36 5.32 3.78
C ALA A 18 -11.78 6.76 3.38
N CYS A 19 -10.89 7.49 2.67
CA CYS A 19 -11.28 8.80 2.12
C CYS A 19 -12.41 8.67 1.10
N ARG A 20 -12.38 7.65 0.23
CA ARG A 20 -13.47 7.36 -0.71
C ARG A 20 -14.77 6.99 0.01
N ALA A 21 -14.67 6.27 1.11
CA ALA A 21 -15.84 5.85 1.88
C ALA A 21 -16.61 7.03 2.47
N PHE A 22 -15.95 8.13 2.81
CA PHE A 22 -16.64 9.36 3.23
C PHE A 22 -17.46 10.03 2.12
N GLU A 23 -17.08 9.79 0.86
CA GLU A 23 -17.76 10.31 -0.33
C GLU A 23 -18.85 9.34 -0.83
N ALA A 24 -18.86 8.10 -0.33
CA ALA A 24 -19.75 7.06 -0.79
C ALA A 24 -21.21 7.30 -0.37
N PRO A 25 -22.20 7.02 -1.22
CA PRO A 25 -23.63 7.24 -0.91
C PRO A 25 -24.19 6.28 0.14
N CYS A 26 -23.48 5.20 0.44
CA CYS A 26 -23.74 4.27 1.54
C CYS A 26 -22.43 3.59 1.96
N PRO A 27 -22.31 3.12 3.22
CA PRO A 27 -21.09 2.50 3.70
C PRO A 27 -20.64 1.34 2.81
N PRO A 28 -19.41 1.38 2.25
CA PRO A 28 -18.88 0.32 1.40
C PRO A 28 -18.45 -0.92 2.20
N ALA A 29 -18.25 -2.05 1.51
CA ALA A 29 -17.58 -3.21 2.09
C ALA A 29 -16.07 -3.12 1.84
N LEU A 30 -15.27 -3.62 2.79
CA LEU A 30 -13.81 -3.62 2.72
C LEU A 30 -13.26 -5.04 2.90
N VAL A 31 -12.33 -5.42 2.03
CA VAL A 31 -11.52 -6.63 2.17
C VAL A 31 -10.04 -6.22 2.31
N LEU A 32 -9.41 -6.68 3.38
CA LEU A 32 -7.99 -6.49 3.65
C LEU A 32 -7.22 -7.78 3.36
N SER A 33 -6.08 -7.67 2.72
CA SER A 33 -5.14 -8.78 2.62
C SER A 33 -4.47 -9.05 3.98
N ALA A 34 -4.39 -10.32 4.39
CA ALA A 34 -3.64 -10.73 5.57
C ALA A 34 -2.11 -10.57 5.41
N ALA A 35 -1.63 -10.31 4.18
CA ALA A 35 -0.24 -9.94 3.95
C ALA A 35 0.11 -8.56 4.55
N LEU A 36 -0.89 -7.74 4.84
CA LEU A 36 -0.71 -6.50 5.60
C LEU A 36 -0.42 -6.85 7.07
N PRO A 37 0.76 -6.49 7.61
CA PRO A 37 1.06 -6.70 9.03
C PRO A 37 0.00 -6.04 9.91
N GLY A 38 -0.53 -6.79 10.89
CA GLY A 38 -1.58 -6.28 11.78
C GLY A 38 -2.97 -6.11 11.14
N ALA A 39 -3.23 -6.77 10.01
CA ALA A 39 -4.49 -6.64 9.26
C ALA A 39 -5.75 -6.87 10.11
N GLU A 40 -5.74 -7.87 11.01
CA GLU A 40 -6.90 -8.13 11.89
C GLU A 40 -7.12 -6.99 12.88
N VAL A 41 -6.05 -6.49 13.50
CA VAL A 41 -6.13 -5.37 14.44
C VAL A 41 -6.63 -4.11 13.74
N LEU A 42 -6.13 -3.84 12.54
CA LEU A 42 -6.61 -2.73 11.72
C LEU A 42 -8.09 -2.92 11.34
N ALA A 43 -8.48 -4.15 10.96
CA ALA A 43 -9.86 -4.46 10.63
C ALA A 43 -10.82 -4.23 11.80
N GLU A 44 -10.43 -4.60 13.03
CA GLU A 44 -11.20 -4.34 14.24
C GLU A 44 -11.40 -2.85 14.48
N ARG A 45 -10.34 -2.05 14.36
CA ARG A 45 -10.42 -0.59 14.49
C ARG A 45 -11.34 0.01 13.43
N LEU A 46 -11.24 -0.43 12.18
CA LEU A 46 -12.12 0.03 11.11
C LEU A 46 -13.58 -0.37 11.31
N ARG A 47 -13.85 -1.58 11.80
CA ARG A 47 -15.22 -2.01 12.16
C ARG A 47 -15.82 -1.10 13.24
N ALA A 48 -15.04 -0.71 14.23
CA ALA A 48 -15.48 0.16 15.31
C ALA A 48 -15.87 1.57 14.84
N THR A 49 -15.37 2.03 13.67
CA THR A 49 -15.72 3.37 13.15
C THR A 49 -17.10 3.45 12.53
N GLY A 50 -17.69 2.33 12.10
CA GLY A 50 -18.92 2.32 11.31
C GLY A 50 -18.77 2.89 9.88
N LEU A 51 -17.55 3.24 9.44
CA LEU A 51 -17.28 3.80 8.11
C LEU A 51 -17.58 2.78 7.00
N PHE A 52 -17.39 1.49 7.28
CA PHE A 52 -17.62 0.39 6.36
C PHE A 52 -18.79 -0.47 6.82
N ALA A 53 -19.62 -0.92 5.90
CA ALA A 53 -20.72 -1.88 6.17
C ALA A 53 -20.20 -3.23 6.68
N GLY A 54 -18.96 -3.57 6.33
CA GLY A 54 -18.28 -4.75 6.82
C GLY A 54 -16.80 -4.73 6.42
N VAL A 55 -15.95 -5.23 7.30
CA VAL A 55 -14.51 -5.38 7.07
C VAL A 55 -14.13 -6.84 7.24
N ARG A 56 -13.52 -7.43 6.21
CA ARG A 56 -13.05 -8.82 6.22
C ARG A 56 -11.56 -8.87 5.95
N VAL A 57 -10.86 -9.81 6.58
CA VAL A 57 -9.46 -10.11 6.30
C VAL A 57 -9.36 -11.40 5.50
N PHE A 58 -8.51 -11.40 4.48
CA PHE A 58 -8.32 -12.55 3.60
C PHE A 58 -6.85 -12.97 3.52
N ASP A 59 -6.60 -14.23 3.79
CA ASP A 59 -5.28 -14.85 3.72
C ASP A 59 -4.97 -15.28 2.27
N GLU A 60 -4.39 -14.34 1.51
CA GLU A 60 -3.99 -14.58 0.12
C GLU A 60 -2.84 -15.57 0.02
N GLU A 61 -1.93 -15.62 0.98
CA GLU A 61 -0.76 -16.49 0.96
C GLU A 61 -1.19 -17.96 1.08
N LYS A 62 -2.04 -18.28 2.04
CA LYS A 62 -2.63 -19.62 2.16
C LYS A 62 -3.34 -20.05 0.89
N CYS A 63 -4.10 -19.13 0.29
CA CYS A 63 -4.79 -19.40 -0.95
C CYS A 63 -3.80 -19.57 -2.10
N GLY A 64 -2.81 -18.67 -2.24
CA GLY A 64 -1.80 -18.67 -3.29
C GLY A 64 -0.95 -19.94 -3.29
N ASN A 65 -0.51 -20.41 -2.13
CA ASN A 65 0.27 -21.63 -1.98
C ASN A 65 -0.48 -22.89 -2.46
N ALA A 66 -1.80 -22.88 -2.40
CA ALA A 66 -2.63 -23.97 -2.93
C ALA A 66 -2.67 -24.01 -4.47
N PHE A 67 -2.27 -22.93 -5.17
CA PHE A 67 -2.26 -22.83 -6.63
C PHE A 67 -0.94 -23.29 -7.28
N GLN A 68 0.20 -23.23 -6.59
CA GLN A 68 1.53 -23.31 -7.18
C GLN A 68 2.05 -24.73 -7.45
N LYS A 69 1.18 -25.70 -7.74
CA LYS A 69 1.61 -27.07 -8.01
C LYS A 69 1.76 -27.39 -9.51
N GLY A 70 2.80 -26.82 -10.14
CA GLY A 70 3.21 -27.14 -11.52
C GLY A 70 2.53 -26.31 -12.61
N PHE A 71 3.32 -25.95 -13.65
CA PHE A 71 2.91 -25.06 -14.73
C PHE A 71 1.64 -25.51 -15.45
N TRP A 72 1.60 -26.76 -15.93
CA TRP A 72 0.47 -27.29 -16.69
C TRP A 72 -0.80 -27.39 -15.87
N ARG A 73 -0.69 -27.83 -14.61
CA ARG A 73 -1.82 -27.89 -13.69
C ARG A 73 -2.37 -26.50 -13.39
N THR A 74 -1.47 -25.54 -13.17
CA THR A 74 -1.84 -24.14 -12.94
C THR A 74 -2.53 -23.56 -14.16
N LEU A 75 -2.00 -23.79 -15.36
CA LEU A 75 -2.55 -23.24 -16.59
C LEU A 75 -3.94 -23.79 -16.92
N LEU A 76 -4.12 -25.12 -16.85
CA LEU A 76 -5.36 -25.79 -17.24
C LEU A 76 -6.46 -25.71 -16.17
N LEU A 77 -6.08 -25.71 -14.90
CA LEU A 77 -7.00 -25.79 -13.78
C LEU A 77 -7.13 -24.48 -12.98
N GLN A 78 -6.33 -23.47 -13.27
CA GLN A 78 -6.27 -22.24 -12.50
C GLN A 78 -7.64 -21.57 -12.36
N ARG A 79 -8.42 -21.46 -13.44
CA ARG A 79 -9.78 -20.88 -13.41
C ARG A 79 -10.73 -21.64 -12.48
N VAL A 80 -10.66 -22.97 -12.49
CA VAL A 80 -11.57 -23.81 -11.71
C VAL A 80 -11.08 -23.98 -10.29
N ILE A 81 -9.81 -24.40 -10.14
CA ILE A 81 -9.18 -24.62 -8.82
C ILE A 81 -9.00 -23.29 -8.09
N GLY A 82 -8.58 -22.23 -8.81
CA GLY A 82 -8.39 -20.92 -8.26
C GLY A 82 -9.66 -20.37 -7.64
N ARG A 83 -10.72 -20.34 -8.42
CA ARG A 83 -12.02 -19.88 -7.94
C ARG A 83 -12.53 -20.70 -6.75
N ARG A 84 -12.48 -22.04 -6.84
CA ARG A 84 -12.89 -22.91 -5.74
C ARG A 84 -12.06 -22.74 -4.48
N ASN A 85 -10.75 -22.56 -4.62
CA ASN A 85 -9.88 -22.33 -3.46
C ASN A 85 -10.17 -20.99 -2.80
N VAL A 86 -10.31 -19.92 -3.59
CA VAL A 86 -10.69 -18.63 -3.03
C VAL A 86 -12.01 -18.76 -2.29
N GLU A 87 -13.05 -19.31 -2.89
CA GLU A 87 -14.36 -19.49 -2.26
C GLU A 87 -14.30 -20.41 -1.02
N LYS A 88 -13.47 -21.46 -1.04
CA LYS A 88 -13.27 -22.33 0.10
C LYS A 88 -12.56 -21.62 1.25
N TYR A 89 -11.48 -20.88 0.97
CA TYR A 89 -10.70 -20.17 2.01
C TYR A 89 -11.40 -18.91 2.50
N TYR A 90 -12.22 -18.30 1.66
CA TYR A 90 -13.05 -17.15 2.05
C TYR A 90 -14.29 -17.52 2.83
N GLY A 91 -14.77 -18.73 2.61
CA GLY A 91 -16.11 -19.10 3.09
C GLY A 91 -17.24 -18.30 2.43
N PHE A 92 -16.97 -17.57 1.34
CA PHE A 92 -17.99 -16.89 0.57
C PHE A 92 -17.61 -16.74 -0.91
N SER A 93 -18.62 -16.66 -1.75
CA SER A 93 -18.50 -16.33 -3.16
C SER A 93 -18.86 -14.86 -3.37
N LEU A 94 -17.96 -14.07 -4.00
CA LEU A 94 -18.32 -12.71 -4.38
C LEU A 94 -19.41 -12.73 -5.45
N ASP A 95 -20.56 -12.20 -5.10
CA ASP A 95 -21.60 -11.90 -6.06
C ASP A 95 -21.49 -10.44 -6.50
N GLY A 96 -21.00 -10.21 -7.72
CA GLY A 96 -20.83 -8.85 -8.25
C GLY A 96 -22.15 -8.07 -8.38
N THR A 97 -23.30 -8.75 -8.30
CA THR A 97 -24.59 -8.06 -8.32
C THR A 97 -24.92 -7.35 -7.02
N GLN A 98 -24.22 -7.69 -5.93
CA GLN A 98 -24.40 -7.06 -4.62
C GLN A 98 -23.71 -5.70 -4.52
N TYR A 99 -22.74 -5.43 -5.40
CA TYR A 99 -21.94 -4.22 -5.37
C TYR A 99 -22.27 -3.31 -6.55
N ARG A 100 -22.13 -1.99 -6.34
CA ARG A 100 -22.21 -0.99 -7.39
C ARG A 100 -20.93 -1.01 -8.23
N ASP A 101 -19.80 -0.84 -7.58
CA ASP A 101 -18.47 -0.94 -8.15
C ASP A 101 -17.53 -1.74 -7.23
N ILE A 102 -16.52 -2.37 -7.84
CA ILE A 102 -15.45 -3.08 -7.13
C ILE A 102 -14.15 -2.34 -7.44
N TYR A 103 -13.44 -1.93 -6.41
CA TYR A 103 -12.15 -1.23 -6.49
C TYR A 103 -11.04 -2.12 -5.97
N ILE A 104 -9.94 -2.20 -6.68
CA ILE A 104 -8.78 -2.99 -6.31
C ILE A 104 -7.50 -2.28 -6.73
N HIS A 105 -6.47 -2.30 -5.88
CA HIS A 105 -5.18 -1.67 -6.15
C HIS A 105 -4.16 -2.62 -6.78
N ASN A 106 -4.35 -3.92 -6.65
CA ASN A 106 -3.46 -4.93 -7.22
C ASN A 106 -4.28 -6.04 -7.90
N ASP A 107 -4.49 -5.90 -9.20
CA ASP A 107 -5.24 -6.88 -9.97
C ASP A 107 -4.43 -8.15 -10.33
N TRP A 108 -3.16 -8.22 -9.96
CA TRP A 108 -2.32 -9.42 -10.05
C TRP A 108 -2.33 -10.25 -8.75
N SER A 109 -2.94 -9.73 -7.70
CA SER A 109 -3.17 -10.47 -6.46
C SER A 109 -4.07 -11.69 -6.70
N VAL A 110 -4.15 -12.56 -5.70
CA VAL A 110 -5.07 -13.71 -5.73
C VAL A 110 -6.51 -13.25 -5.93
N LEU A 111 -6.90 -12.16 -5.27
CA LEU A 111 -8.24 -11.58 -5.42
C LEU A 111 -8.47 -10.94 -6.78
N GLY A 112 -7.49 -10.23 -7.31
CA GLY A 112 -7.58 -9.68 -8.65
C GLY A 112 -7.82 -10.76 -9.70
N ARG A 113 -7.07 -11.87 -9.64
CA ARG A 113 -7.28 -13.03 -10.51
C ARG A 113 -8.64 -13.68 -10.30
N TYR A 114 -9.11 -13.78 -9.07
CA TYR A 114 -10.43 -14.29 -8.76
C TYR A 114 -11.55 -13.47 -9.40
N LEU A 115 -11.48 -12.13 -9.31
CA LEU A 115 -12.44 -11.24 -9.97
C LEU A 115 -12.49 -11.51 -11.47
N GLN A 116 -11.34 -11.70 -12.09
CA GLN A 116 -11.24 -11.96 -13.52
C GLN A 116 -11.76 -13.34 -13.91
N ASP A 117 -11.39 -14.38 -13.15
CA ASP A 117 -11.86 -15.75 -13.39
C ASP A 117 -13.38 -15.87 -13.20
N LYS A 118 -13.95 -15.07 -12.32
CA LYS A 118 -15.38 -14.98 -12.09
C LYS A 118 -16.10 -14.07 -13.10
N GLY A 119 -15.35 -13.35 -13.89
CA GLY A 119 -15.88 -12.43 -14.89
C GLY A 119 -16.41 -11.12 -14.33
N LEU A 120 -16.06 -10.78 -13.09
CA LEU A 120 -16.47 -9.55 -12.42
C LEU A 120 -15.69 -8.36 -12.99
N ARG A 121 -16.39 -7.26 -13.27
CA ARG A 121 -15.77 -6.02 -13.70
C ARG A 121 -15.35 -5.21 -12.47
N TYR A 122 -14.19 -4.54 -12.56
CA TYR A 122 -13.65 -3.76 -11.47
C TYR A 122 -12.94 -2.50 -11.99
N ILE A 123 -12.69 -1.58 -11.07
CA ILE A 123 -11.88 -0.38 -11.26
C ILE A 123 -10.52 -0.68 -10.61
N LEU A 124 -9.45 -0.54 -11.40
CA LEU A 124 -8.09 -0.64 -10.90
C LEU A 124 -7.66 0.73 -10.36
N CYS A 125 -7.34 0.79 -9.08
CA CYS A 125 -6.84 2.01 -8.45
C CYS A 125 -5.32 2.07 -8.53
N GLU A 126 -4.76 3.26 -8.61
CA GLU A 126 -3.31 3.46 -8.57
C GLU A 126 -2.75 2.99 -7.23
N ASP A 127 -1.78 2.07 -7.27
CA ASP A 127 -1.22 1.44 -6.06
C ASP A 127 -0.26 2.36 -5.32
N THR A 128 0.59 3.06 -6.07
CA THR A 128 1.54 4.03 -5.54
C THR A 128 1.49 5.29 -6.37
N PHE A 129 1.96 6.40 -5.78
CA PHE A 129 2.06 7.66 -6.48
C PHE A 129 2.81 7.48 -7.81
N ALA A 130 2.12 7.73 -8.90
CA ALA A 130 2.62 7.62 -10.27
C ALA A 130 2.92 6.20 -10.80
N SER A 131 2.33 5.13 -10.24
CA SER A 131 2.50 3.78 -10.80
C SER A 131 2.03 3.66 -12.26
N THR A 132 1.03 4.44 -12.65
CA THR A 132 0.55 4.53 -14.04
C THR A 132 1.40 5.43 -14.92
N CYS A 133 2.25 6.27 -14.34
CA CYS A 133 3.04 7.31 -15.00
C CYS A 133 4.55 7.02 -15.02
N ALA A 134 5.00 5.96 -14.33
CA ALA A 134 6.42 5.65 -14.23
C ALA A 134 6.94 4.88 -15.44
N ASP A 135 8.21 5.11 -15.80
CA ASP A 135 8.93 4.34 -16.82
C ASP A 135 9.02 2.83 -16.51
N GLY A 136 8.68 2.43 -15.28
CA GLY A 136 8.59 1.04 -14.84
C GLY A 136 7.63 0.17 -15.66
N GLY A 137 6.67 0.75 -16.36
CA GLY A 137 5.77 0.03 -17.27
C GLY A 137 6.51 -0.73 -18.36
N HIS A 138 7.55 -0.14 -18.95
CA HIS A 138 8.38 -0.82 -19.97
C HIS A 138 9.17 -1.99 -19.41
N GLN A 139 9.77 -1.84 -18.22
CA GLN A 139 10.49 -2.93 -17.55
C GLN A 139 9.55 -4.07 -17.18
N LEU A 140 8.35 -3.77 -16.74
CA LEU A 140 7.34 -4.75 -16.42
C LEU A 140 6.92 -5.54 -17.67
N ILE A 141 6.67 -4.86 -18.79
CA ILE A 141 6.37 -5.48 -20.08
C ILE A 141 7.50 -6.42 -20.51
N GLN A 142 8.76 -5.99 -20.41
CA GLN A 142 9.92 -6.82 -20.74
C GLN A 142 10.00 -8.06 -19.84
N ARG A 143 9.82 -7.89 -18.52
CA ARG A 143 9.81 -9.01 -17.56
C ARG A 143 8.69 -10.01 -17.87
N GLN A 144 7.49 -9.54 -18.19
CA GLN A 144 6.37 -10.40 -18.52
C GLN A 144 6.61 -11.18 -19.82
N ARG A 145 7.13 -10.52 -20.86
CA ARG A 145 7.47 -11.19 -22.13
C ARG A 145 8.56 -12.24 -21.98
N ALA A 146 9.47 -12.06 -21.02
CA ALA A 146 10.53 -13.01 -20.73
C ALA A 146 10.07 -14.25 -19.94
N LEU A 147 8.85 -14.26 -19.43
CA LEU A 147 8.32 -15.43 -18.70
C LEU A 147 8.20 -16.65 -19.62
N PRO A 148 8.57 -17.84 -19.14
CA PRO A 148 8.39 -19.07 -19.89
C PRO A 148 6.96 -19.23 -20.39
N HIS A 149 6.82 -19.61 -21.64
CA HIS A 149 5.51 -19.85 -22.27
C HIS A 149 4.55 -18.63 -22.26
N PHE A 150 5.08 -17.39 -22.33
CA PHE A 150 4.26 -16.18 -22.27
C PHE A 150 3.13 -16.18 -23.30
N ALA A 151 3.39 -16.55 -24.56
CA ALA A 151 2.37 -16.61 -25.62
C ALA A 151 1.23 -17.58 -25.26
N LEU A 152 1.56 -18.75 -24.67
CA LEU A 152 0.58 -19.71 -24.20
C LEU A 152 -0.22 -19.17 -23.02
N ARG A 153 0.46 -18.51 -22.06
CA ARG A 153 -0.23 -17.82 -20.93
C ARG A 153 -1.19 -16.75 -21.45
N GLN A 154 -0.78 -15.98 -22.45
CA GLN A 154 -1.61 -14.94 -23.06
C GLN A 154 -2.83 -15.54 -23.78
N ALA A 155 -2.68 -16.63 -24.54
CA ALA A 155 -3.77 -17.33 -25.20
C ALA A 155 -4.83 -17.86 -24.20
N PHE A 156 -4.39 -18.32 -23.02
CA PHE A 156 -5.29 -18.76 -21.96
C PHE A 156 -5.81 -17.61 -21.05
N GLY A 157 -5.44 -16.35 -21.34
CA GLY A 157 -5.88 -15.18 -20.58
C GLY A 157 -5.12 -14.95 -19.27
N TYR A 158 -3.90 -15.47 -19.12
CA TYR A 158 -3.01 -15.30 -17.98
C TYR A 158 -1.70 -14.56 -18.31
N GLY A 159 -1.51 -14.18 -19.58
CA GLY A 159 -0.42 -13.34 -20.03
C GLY A 159 -0.90 -11.92 -20.18
N TYR A 160 -0.53 -11.04 -19.28
CA TYR A 160 -0.79 -9.61 -19.35
C TYR A 160 0.54 -8.85 -19.29
N LEU A 161 0.58 -7.73 -19.97
CA LEU A 161 1.81 -6.98 -20.17
C LEU A 161 1.99 -5.87 -19.13
N TYR A 162 0.91 -5.32 -18.60
CA TYR A 162 0.91 -4.22 -17.66
C TYR A 162 -0.30 -4.33 -16.72
N TRP A 163 -0.30 -3.58 -15.66
CA TRP A 163 -1.44 -3.50 -14.75
C TRP A 163 -2.65 -2.91 -15.45
N GLY A 164 -3.78 -3.56 -15.27
CA GLY A 164 -4.99 -3.17 -15.97
C GLY A 164 -5.15 -3.72 -17.39
N ASP A 165 -4.21 -4.52 -17.90
CA ASP A 165 -4.29 -5.17 -19.23
C ASP A 165 -5.31 -6.32 -19.31
N TRP A 166 -6.26 -6.37 -18.41
CA TRP A 166 -7.24 -7.42 -18.38
C TRP A 166 -8.59 -6.94 -18.94
N LYS A 167 -9.32 -7.87 -19.61
CA LYS A 167 -10.61 -7.59 -20.25
C LYS A 167 -11.71 -7.15 -19.28
N LYS A 168 -11.54 -7.41 -17.98
CA LYS A 168 -12.54 -7.10 -16.94
C LYS A 168 -12.29 -5.78 -16.23
N VAL A 169 -11.18 -5.13 -16.50
CA VAL A 169 -10.95 -3.76 -16.01
C VAL A 169 -11.96 -2.82 -16.66
N LYS A 170 -12.78 -2.20 -15.82
CA LYS A 170 -13.79 -1.21 -16.23
C LYS A 170 -13.13 0.15 -16.47
N ALA A 171 -12.26 0.54 -15.57
CA ALA A 171 -11.49 1.77 -15.60
C ALA A 171 -10.20 1.63 -14.80
N ILE A 172 -9.25 2.54 -15.02
CA ILE A 172 -8.03 2.70 -14.23
C ILE A 172 -8.04 4.10 -13.61
N GLU A 173 -7.95 4.17 -12.30
CA GLU A 173 -7.69 5.45 -11.63
C GLU A 173 -6.21 5.81 -11.72
N THR A 174 -5.94 7.07 -11.92
CA THR A 174 -4.58 7.63 -12.00
C THR A 174 -4.53 9.02 -11.37
N GLU A 175 -3.40 9.36 -10.79
CA GLU A 175 -3.14 10.69 -10.25
C GLU A 175 -3.18 11.77 -11.36
N SER A 176 -2.72 11.42 -12.57
CA SER A 176 -2.73 12.33 -13.72
C SER A 176 -2.94 11.57 -15.03
N ILE A 177 -4.07 11.84 -15.69
CA ILE A 177 -4.38 11.28 -17.02
C ILE A 177 -3.36 11.74 -18.07
N GLU A 178 -2.87 12.96 -17.95
CA GLU A 178 -1.91 13.53 -18.91
C GLU A 178 -0.55 12.81 -18.87
N LYS A 179 -0.13 12.40 -17.69
CA LYS A 179 1.16 11.73 -17.44
C LYS A 179 1.08 10.21 -17.53
N ALA A 180 -0.12 9.64 -17.68
CA ALA A 180 -0.27 8.21 -17.74
C ALA A 180 0.41 7.61 -18.98
N THR A 181 1.30 6.64 -18.75
CA THR A 181 2.06 5.93 -19.79
C THR A 181 1.46 4.57 -20.14
N VAL A 182 0.46 4.12 -19.37
CA VAL A 182 -0.24 2.86 -19.64
C VAL A 182 -0.95 2.95 -21.00
N PRO A 183 -0.83 1.94 -21.88
CA PRO A 183 -1.45 1.93 -23.20
C PRO A 183 -2.95 1.62 -23.11
N PHE A 184 -3.65 2.30 -22.23
CA PHE A 184 -5.08 2.16 -21.97
C PHE A 184 -5.85 3.28 -22.68
N ALA A 185 -7.00 2.98 -23.22
CA ALA A 185 -7.80 3.99 -23.86
C ALA A 185 -8.12 5.13 -22.87
N ARG A 186 -7.85 6.36 -23.26
CA ARG A 186 -7.91 7.52 -22.35
C ARG A 186 -9.28 7.71 -21.71
N GLU A 187 -10.36 7.34 -22.39
CA GLU A 187 -11.72 7.37 -21.88
C GLU A 187 -11.99 6.40 -20.73
N ARG A 188 -11.08 5.43 -20.49
CA ARG A 188 -11.13 4.53 -19.35
C ARG A 188 -10.27 4.98 -18.18
N LEU A 189 -9.47 6.04 -18.34
CA LEU A 189 -8.70 6.62 -17.28
C LEU A 189 -9.58 7.55 -16.46
N LEU A 190 -9.56 7.39 -15.14
CA LEU A 190 -10.26 8.23 -14.18
C LEU A 190 -9.20 8.97 -13.35
N GLN A 191 -9.25 10.30 -13.37
CA GLN A 191 -8.35 11.08 -12.55
C GLN A 191 -8.84 11.13 -11.11
N ARG A 192 -7.96 10.73 -10.18
CA ARG A 192 -8.18 10.88 -8.73
C ARG A 192 -6.89 11.36 -8.08
N CYS A 193 -6.87 12.61 -7.68
CA CYS A 193 -5.75 13.19 -6.95
C CYS A 193 -5.86 12.85 -5.47
N GLN A 194 -5.00 11.96 -4.97
CA GLN A 194 -5.00 11.51 -3.58
C GLN A 194 -4.66 12.66 -2.62
N LYS A 195 -3.73 13.52 -3.02
CA LYS A 195 -3.39 14.71 -2.23
C LYS A 195 -4.59 15.63 -2.03
N ALA A 196 -5.38 15.86 -3.08
CA ALA A 196 -6.60 16.65 -3.00
C ALA A 196 -7.64 15.98 -2.08
N ALA A 197 -7.80 14.65 -2.19
CA ALA A 197 -8.70 13.88 -1.32
C ALA A 197 -8.32 14.01 0.16
N PHE A 198 -7.04 13.89 0.52
CA PHE A 198 -6.57 14.06 1.90
C PHE A 198 -6.74 15.50 2.41
N SER A 199 -6.53 16.49 1.53
CA SER A 199 -6.69 17.90 1.88
C SER A 199 -8.15 18.27 2.13
N ALA A 200 -9.09 17.63 1.44
CA ALA A 200 -10.52 17.88 1.54
C ALA A 200 -11.18 17.28 2.80
N LEU A 201 -10.47 16.43 3.55
CA LEU A 201 -11.00 15.82 4.76
C LEU A 201 -11.40 16.87 5.81
N THR A 202 -12.58 16.72 6.40
CA THR A 202 -13.02 17.54 7.52
C THR A 202 -12.21 17.25 8.78
N LYS A 203 -12.36 18.09 9.81
CA LYS A 203 -11.72 17.89 11.11
C LYS A 203 -12.11 16.55 11.75
N GLU A 204 -13.39 16.22 11.67
CA GLU A 204 -13.98 14.99 12.22
C GLU A 204 -13.46 13.75 11.47
N GLN A 205 -13.38 13.82 10.14
CA GLN A 205 -12.83 12.75 9.31
C GLN A 205 -11.34 12.51 9.60
N LYS A 206 -10.55 13.59 9.72
CA LYS A 206 -9.15 13.52 10.13
C LYS A 206 -8.99 12.90 11.52
N ALA A 207 -9.82 13.32 12.49
CA ALA A 207 -9.79 12.75 13.83
C ALA A 207 -10.16 11.26 13.84
N LEU A 208 -11.15 10.86 13.05
CA LEU A 208 -11.52 9.45 12.91
C LEU A 208 -10.36 8.62 12.31
N LEU A 209 -9.74 9.06 11.21
CA LEU A 209 -8.61 8.36 10.61
C LEU A 209 -7.40 8.34 11.56
N SER A 210 -7.16 9.43 12.29
CA SER A 210 -6.11 9.47 13.31
C SER A 210 -6.31 8.39 14.37
N SER A 211 -7.55 8.22 14.88
CA SER A 211 -7.85 7.20 15.89
C SER A 211 -7.69 5.76 15.37
N VAL A 212 -7.85 5.54 14.07
CA VAL A 212 -7.64 4.24 13.44
C VAL A 212 -6.15 3.91 13.29
N PHE A 213 -5.35 4.87 12.86
CA PHE A 213 -3.96 4.63 12.44
C PHE A 213 -2.92 4.99 13.50
N ILE A 214 -3.16 5.99 14.35
CA ILE A 214 -2.19 6.40 15.39
C ILE A 214 -2.56 5.73 16.71
N THR A 215 -1.76 4.74 17.07
CA THR A 215 -1.94 3.95 18.30
C THR A 215 -0.81 4.15 19.30
N THR A 216 0.31 4.70 18.85
CA THR A 216 1.45 5.02 19.71
C THR A 216 1.12 6.27 20.52
N PRO A 217 1.25 6.22 21.86
CA PRO A 217 1.11 7.42 22.69
C PRO A 217 2.13 8.48 22.28
N LEU A 218 1.68 9.70 22.12
CA LEU A 218 2.54 10.82 21.79
C LEU A 218 3.07 11.46 23.08
N PRO A 219 4.35 11.88 23.12
CA PRO A 219 4.91 12.60 24.26
C PRO A 219 4.25 13.98 24.41
N ALA A 220 4.25 14.50 25.65
CA ALA A 220 3.69 15.82 25.94
C ALA A 220 4.53 16.95 25.32
N ASP A 221 5.86 16.79 25.32
CA ASP A 221 6.78 17.73 24.66
C ASP A 221 7.19 17.19 23.30
N THR A 222 6.91 17.95 22.27
CA THR A 222 7.26 17.68 20.87
C THR A 222 8.02 18.82 20.23
N ALA A 223 8.51 19.77 21.02
CA ALA A 223 9.30 20.89 20.52
C ALA A 223 10.57 20.40 19.82
N GLY A 224 10.81 20.84 18.59
CA GLY A 224 11.96 20.42 17.79
C GLY A 224 11.93 18.95 17.36
N ALA A 225 10.78 18.26 17.43
CA ALA A 225 10.67 16.84 17.05
C ALA A 225 11.22 16.56 15.66
N VAL A 226 11.97 15.47 15.53
CA VAL A 226 12.56 15.01 14.28
C VAL A 226 11.99 13.64 13.91
N LEU A 227 11.64 13.45 12.64
CA LEU A 227 11.12 12.20 12.10
C LEU A 227 12.17 11.48 11.27
N LEU A 228 12.47 10.24 11.61
CA LEU A 228 13.24 9.31 10.78
C LEU A 228 12.28 8.33 10.10
N LEU A 229 12.24 8.36 8.77
CA LEU A 229 11.47 7.43 7.93
C LEU A 229 12.44 6.38 7.39
N THR A 230 12.28 5.11 7.77
CA THR A 230 13.20 4.06 7.33
C THR A 230 12.70 3.34 6.09
N ARG A 231 13.63 2.65 5.41
CA ARG A 231 13.38 1.70 4.32
C ARG A 231 13.97 0.36 4.70
N ASP A 232 13.40 -0.70 4.20
CA ASP A 232 13.85 -2.08 4.44
C ASP A 232 14.81 -2.53 3.34
N PHE A 233 16.09 -2.26 3.52
CA PHE A 233 17.14 -2.66 2.58
C PHE A 233 17.52 -4.14 2.70
N VAL A 234 17.25 -4.74 3.87
CA VAL A 234 17.60 -6.14 4.14
C VAL A 234 16.73 -7.08 3.32
N SER A 235 15.40 -6.90 3.32
CA SER A 235 14.51 -7.73 2.52
C SER A 235 14.68 -7.52 1.02
N GLU A 236 15.21 -6.37 0.62
CA GLU A 236 15.57 -6.08 -0.77
C GLU A 236 16.92 -6.70 -1.18
N GLY A 237 17.65 -7.32 -0.24
CA GLY A 237 18.95 -7.95 -0.49
C GLY A 237 20.09 -6.95 -0.75
N LEU A 238 19.94 -5.68 -0.35
CA LEU A 238 20.93 -4.63 -0.59
C LEU A 238 22.00 -4.57 0.49
N MET A 239 21.70 -5.04 1.71
CA MET A 239 22.65 -5.12 2.83
C MET A 239 22.17 -6.12 3.88
N ASP A 240 23.05 -6.46 4.84
CA ASP A 240 22.68 -7.22 6.01
C ASP A 240 22.08 -6.33 7.13
N GLU A 241 21.46 -6.96 8.13
CA GLU A 241 20.79 -6.28 9.22
C GLU A 241 21.75 -5.40 10.04
N GLU A 242 22.96 -5.88 10.31
CA GLU A 242 23.95 -5.12 11.10
C GLU A 242 24.40 -3.86 10.37
N THR A 243 24.62 -3.93 9.06
CA THR A 243 24.93 -2.79 8.21
C THR A 243 23.78 -1.77 8.21
N GLN A 244 22.53 -2.23 8.07
CA GLN A 244 21.36 -1.35 8.15
C GLN A 244 21.26 -0.64 9.50
N ARG A 245 21.47 -1.37 10.59
CA ARG A 245 21.46 -0.79 11.95
C ARG A 245 22.54 0.27 12.15
N ARG A 246 23.78 -0.01 11.72
CA ARG A 246 24.89 0.97 11.80
C ARG A 246 24.58 2.20 10.97
N MET A 247 24.09 2.04 9.75
CA MET A 247 23.72 3.12 8.87
C MET A 247 22.66 4.03 9.51
N TYR A 248 21.56 3.48 10.01
CA TYR A 248 20.53 4.32 10.65
C TYR A 248 20.99 4.97 11.94
N LYS A 249 21.92 4.36 12.71
CA LYS A 249 22.55 5.01 13.86
C LYS A 249 23.37 6.24 13.44
N ALA A 250 24.19 6.13 12.40
CA ALA A 250 25.00 7.24 11.90
C ALA A 250 24.11 8.36 11.35
N VAL A 251 23.11 8.02 10.51
CA VAL A 251 22.14 8.98 9.98
C VAL A 251 21.41 9.72 11.11
N ALA A 252 20.95 8.99 12.12
CA ALA A 252 20.24 9.61 13.25
C ALA A 252 21.17 10.52 14.07
N ALA A 253 22.39 10.07 14.35
CA ALA A 253 23.37 10.89 15.09
C ALA A 253 23.69 12.21 14.39
N LYS A 254 23.78 12.20 13.06
CA LYS A 254 24.14 13.38 12.28
C LYS A 254 22.95 14.28 11.96
N HIS A 255 21.79 13.72 11.67
CA HIS A 255 20.67 14.48 11.12
C HIS A 255 19.47 14.61 12.04
N CYS A 256 19.37 13.78 13.10
CA CYS A 256 18.18 13.73 13.95
C CYS A 256 18.41 14.30 15.37
N SER A 257 19.35 15.23 15.51
CA SER A 257 19.58 15.96 16.77
C SER A 257 18.64 17.16 16.90
N GLY A 258 18.41 17.61 18.15
CA GLY A 258 17.73 18.88 18.45
C GLY A 258 16.33 18.76 19.05
N GLY A 259 15.76 17.55 19.17
CA GLY A 259 14.45 17.33 19.78
C GLY A 259 14.10 15.84 19.89
N PRO A 260 12.87 15.50 20.31
CA PRO A 260 12.42 14.13 20.40
C PRO A 260 12.49 13.43 19.04
N LEU A 261 13.10 12.23 19.01
CA LEU A 261 13.20 11.41 17.82
C LEU A 261 11.94 10.56 17.66
N PHE A 262 11.29 10.71 16.53
CA PHE A 262 10.21 9.83 16.08
C PHE A 262 10.73 8.93 14.97
N ILE A 263 10.35 7.65 14.99
CA ILE A 263 10.74 6.69 13.97
C ILE A 263 9.51 6.06 13.37
N LYS A 264 9.37 6.18 12.07
CA LYS A 264 8.36 5.47 11.28
C LYS A 264 9.05 4.42 10.42
N ALA A 265 9.05 3.20 10.91
CA ALA A 265 9.65 2.09 10.19
C ALA A 265 8.83 1.70 8.96
N HIS A 266 9.53 1.21 7.93
CA HIS A 266 8.88 0.60 6.77
C HIS A 266 8.05 -0.63 7.22
N PRO A 267 6.86 -0.89 6.67
CA PRO A 267 6.00 -1.99 7.14
C PRO A 267 6.65 -3.38 7.13
N ARG A 268 7.58 -3.64 6.19
CA ARG A 268 8.32 -4.90 6.07
C ARG A 268 9.59 -4.97 6.92
N ASP A 269 10.07 -3.83 7.43
CA ASP A 269 11.30 -3.78 8.22
C ASP A 269 11.09 -4.43 9.59
N ALA A 270 11.81 -5.52 9.84
CA ALA A 270 11.74 -6.29 11.08
C ALA A 270 12.63 -5.74 12.20
N SER A 271 13.43 -4.70 11.94
CA SER A 271 14.37 -4.13 12.91
C SER A 271 13.65 -3.64 14.17
N ASP A 272 14.24 -3.89 15.34
CA ASP A 272 13.78 -3.36 16.61
C ASP A 272 14.35 -1.95 16.84
N TYR A 273 13.64 -0.96 16.35
CA TYR A 273 14.04 0.44 16.48
C TYR A 273 13.90 0.98 17.90
N ALA A 274 13.07 0.40 18.75
CA ALA A 274 12.97 0.78 20.15
C ALA A 274 14.24 0.39 20.92
N ALA A 275 14.77 -0.80 20.67
CA ALA A 275 16.06 -1.22 21.23
C ALA A 275 17.23 -0.47 20.58
N LEU A 276 17.16 -0.12 19.30
CA LEU A 276 18.22 0.58 18.58
C LEU A 276 18.38 2.05 19.01
N PHE A 277 17.24 2.70 19.34
CA PHE A 277 17.17 4.11 19.74
C PHE A 277 16.37 4.25 21.05
N PRO A 278 16.97 3.97 22.20
CA PRO A 278 16.31 4.13 23.49
C PRO A 278 15.81 5.57 23.68
N GLY A 279 14.53 5.70 24.03
CA GLY A 279 13.87 7.01 24.18
C GLY A 279 13.24 7.60 22.92
N ALA A 280 13.42 6.96 21.74
CA ALA A 280 12.69 7.36 20.54
C ALA A 280 11.23 6.91 20.59
N VAL A 281 10.34 7.68 19.97
CA VAL A 281 8.95 7.34 19.77
C VAL A 281 8.82 6.51 18.48
N VAL A 282 8.73 5.19 18.62
CA VAL A 282 8.55 4.31 17.46
C VAL A 282 7.07 4.24 17.11
N LEU A 283 6.72 4.81 15.95
CA LEU A 283 5.35 4.82 15.44
C LEU A 283 4.94 3.44 14.90
N ASP A 284 3.63 3.16 14.94
CA ASP A 284 3.10 1.92 14.38
C ASP A 284 3.55 1.75 12.92
N ARG A 285 4.24 0.64 12.62
CA ARG A 285 4.75 0.38 11.27
C ARG A 285 3.67 0.15 10.24
N THR A 286 2.45 -0.19 10.66
CA THR A 286 1.29 -0.37 9.78
C THR A 286 0.59 0.95 9.43
N MET A 287 0.90 2.05 10.13
CA MET A 287 0.35 3.36 9.84
C MET A 287 0.93 3.91 8.52
N PRO A 288 0.09 4.41 7.59
CA PRO A 288 0.59 5.15 6.42
C PRO A 288 1.28 6.45 6.85
N SER A 289 2.43 6.78 6.27
CA SER A 289 3.14 8.03 6.58
C SER A 289 2.32 9.28 6.27
N GLU A 290 1.40 9.19 5.30
CA GLU A 290 0.51 10.26 4.86
C GLU A 290 -0.44 10.72 5.98
N VAL A 291 -0.78 9.83 6.90
CA VAL A 291 -1.61 10.17 8.09
C VAL A 291 -0.93 11.24 8.94
N LEU A 292 0.41 11.22 9.02
CA LEU A 292 1.17 12.21 9.79
C LEU A 292 0.98 13.65 9.28
N ASN A 293 0.60 13.83 8.00
CA ASN A 293 0.37 15.16 7.44
C ASN A 293 -0.81 15.89 8.08
N PHE A 294 -1.73 15.18 8.75
CA PHE A 294 -2.93 15.80 9.32
C PHE A 294 -3.30 15.30 10.73
N ALA A 295 -2.66 14.26 11.21
CA ALA A 295 -3.07 13.56 12.42
C ALA A 295 -2.37 14.06 13.69
N LEU A 296 -1.24 14.72 13.53
CA LEU A 296 -0.45 15.22 14.64
C LEU A 296 -0.83 16.67 14.97
N PRO A 297 -0.86 17.04 16.27
CA PRO A 297 -1.11 18.41 16.70
C PRO A 297 0.11 19.35 16.54
N PHE A 298 1.22 18.82 16.01
CA PHE A 298 2.50 19.54 15.81
C PHE A 298 3.09 19.21 14.43
N ARG A 299 4.08 19.98 14.03
CA ARG A 299 4.93 19.72 12.86
C ARG A 299 6.29 19.26 13.31
N PHE A 300 6.93 18.40 12.54
CA PHE A 300 8.33 18.05 12.76
C PHE A 300 9.22 19.21 12.33
N ALA A 301 10.24 19.53 13.13
CA ALA A 301 11.28 20.47 12.72
C ALA A 301 12.03 19.91 11.50
N LYS A 302 12.22 18.58 11.48
CA LYS A 302 12.93 17.90 10.40
C LYS A 302 12.36 16.53 10.14
N ALA A 303 12.33 16.10 8.86
CA ALA A 303 12.08 14.72 8.44
C ALA A 303 13.26 14.22 7.59
N VAL A 304 13.77 13.04 7.94
CA VAL A 304 14.96 12.41 7.36
C VAL A 304 14.59 11.06 6.77
N THR A 305 15.11 10.75 5.59
CA THR A 305 14.95 9.41 4.97
C THR A 305 16.17 9.04 4.14
N VAL A 306 16.31 7.74 3.84
CA VAL A 306 17.33 7.19 2.95
C VAL A 306 16.63 6.51 1.78
N GLU A 307 17.00 6.88 0.52
CA GLU A 307 16.50 6.25 -0.72
C GLU A 307 14.97 6.11 -0.79
N SER A 308 14.21 7.09 -0.32
CA SER A 308 12.76 7.03 -0.32
C SER A 308 12.11 8.26 -0.94
N THR A 309 11.05 8.05 -1.70
CA THR A 309 10.27 9.14 -2.30
C THR A 309 9.20 9.70 -1.35
N VAL A 310 9.03 9.13 -0.17
CA VAL A 310 7.98 9.50 0.80
C VAL A 310 7.98 10.99 1.14
N LEU A 311 9.16 11.62 1.24
CA LEU A 311 9.27 13.04 1.55
C LEU A 311 8.73 13.97 0.46
N LYS A 312 8.52 13.49 -0.78
CA LYS A 312 7.92 14.30 -1.85
C LYS A 312 6.49 14.73 -1.53
N ALA A 313 5.73 13.81 -0.91
CA ALA A 313 4.33 14.06 -0.51
C ALA A 313 4.18 14.40 0.99
N PHE A 314 5.26 14.38 1.78
CA PHE A 314 5.22 14.64 3.20
C PHE A 314 5.20 16.15 3.48
N GLU A 315 4.18 16.65 4.18
CA GLU A 315 3.97 18.08 4.43
C GLU A 315 4.13 18.47 5.91
N ALA A 316 4.19 17.49 6.82
CA ALA A 316 4.23 17.73 8.27
C ALA A 316 5.65 18.02 8.82
N ALA A 317 6.61 18.40 7.97
CA ALA A 317 7.95 18.80 8.40
C ALA A 317 8.35 20.13 7.78
N ASP A 318 9.16 20.89 8.52
CA ASP A 318 9.68 22.20 8.08
C ASP A 318 10.94 22.02 7.23
N GLU A 319 11.83 21.10 7.62
CA GLU A 319 13.01 20.70 6.85
C GLU A 319 12.88 19.24 6.38
N LYS A 320 13.37 18.95 5.19
CA LYS A 320 13.36 17.60 4.62
C LYS A 320 14.76 17.22 4.16
N VAL A 321 15.28 16.11 4.66
CA VAL A 321 16.60 15.57 4.30
C VAL A 321 16.40 14.20 3.66
N SER A 322 16.79 14.08 2.40
CA SER A 322 16.74 12.79 1.67
C SER A 322 18.17 12.43 1.29
N LEU A 323 18.67 11.37 1.87
CA LEU A 323 20.01 10.84 1.58
C LEU A 323 19.90 9.73 0.53
N THR A 324 20.90 9.64 -0.33
CA THR A 324 21.14 8.43 -1.12
C THR A 324 21.68 7.32 -0.23
N LEU A 325 21.58 6.07 -0.70
CA LEU A 325 22.15 4.94 0.05
C LEU A 325 23.67 5.07 0.23
N ASP A 326 24.36 5.55 -0.80
CA ASP A 326 25.83 5.74 -0.74
C ASP A 326 26.23 6.80 0.27
N GLU A 327 25.50 7.93 0.34
CA GLU A 327 25.72 8.97 1.36
C GLU A 327 25.52 8.42 2.78
N ALA A 328 24.42 7.70 3.00
CA ALA A 328 24.11 7.11 4.30
C ALA A 328 25.14 6.05 4.74
N LEU A 329 25.63 5.23 3.80
CA LEU A 329 26.69 4.26 4.07
C LEU A 329 28.06 4.91 4.31
N ALA A 330 28.35 6.02 3.63
CA ALA A 330 29.58 6.79 3.89
C ALA A 330 29.57 7.37 5.30
N GLU A 331 28.43 7.89 5.78
CA GLU A 331 28.28 8.36 7.16
C GLU A 331 28.47 7.25 8.20
N ALA A 332 28.06 6.02 7.89
CA ALA A 332 28.26 4.88 8.79
C ALA A 332 29.70 4.36 8.86
N ARG A 333 30.59 4.83 7.95
CA ARG A 333 32.03 4.47 7.91
C ARG A 333 32.92 5.54 8.53
N ALA A 334 32.41 6.75 8.67
CA ALA A 334 33.12 7.88 9.27
C ALA A 334 33.05 7.82 10.81
#